data_da7567a223f493505b720b48f1e942e2
#
_entry.id   da7567a223f493505b720b48f1e942e2
#
_cell.length_a   1.000
_cell.length_b   1.000
_cell.length_c   1.000
_cell.angle_alpha   90.00
_cell.angle_beta   90.00
_cell.angle_gamma   90.00
#
_symmetry.space_group_name_H-M   'P 1'
#
loop_
_entity.id
_entity.type
_entity.pdbx_description
1 polymer ?
#
loop_
_entity_poly.entity_id
_entity_poly.type
_entity_poly.pdbx_seq_one_letter_code
_entity_poly.pdbx_strand_id
1 'polypeptide(L)'
;MIRDEAAGRTIAVAAGYSWAGISELKQMWVDEAYRGRGYARELLNAFITEAASRGVRRIWVASYDFQGPAMYERAGFTRMAEFEGWPEGHTNVILCKTLGGPYAPNVS
;
A
#
# COMPACT_ATOMS: atom_id res chain seq x y z
N MET A 1 -9.00 0.89 -8.72
CA MET A 1 -10.07 1.88 -8.43
C MET A 1 -11.40 1.18 -8.31
N ILE A 2 -12.15 1.52 -7.30
CA ILE A 2 -13.48 0.97 -7.10
C ILE A 2 -14.50 2.09 -7.31
N ARG A 3 -15.56 1.81 -8.06
CA ARG A 3 -16.60 2.79 -8.33
C ARG A 3 -17.94 2.30 -7.82
N ASP A 4 -18.76 3.25 -7.36
CA ASP A 4 -20.16 2.97 -7.10
C ASP A 4 -20.89 3.33 -8.38
N GLU A 5 -21.28 2.30 -9.14
CA GLU A 5 -21.90 2.54 -10.44
C GLU A 5 -23.25 3.24 -10.29
N ALA A 6 -23.98 2.94 -9.24
CA ALA A 6 -25.28 3.58 -9.03
C ALA A 6 -25.14 5.05 -8.74
N ALA A 7 -24.12 5.44 -7.98
CA ALA A 7 -23.86 6.85 -7.68
C ALA A 7 -23.04 7.52 -8.76
N GLY A 8 -22.42 6.74 -9.65
CA GLY A 8 -21.62 7.30 -10.73
C GLY A 8 -20.34 7.92 -10.26
N ARG A 9 -19.76 7.46 -9.15
CA ARG A 9 -18.55 8.09 -8.62
C ARG A 9 -17.56 7.06 -8.13
N THR A 10 -16.30 7.47 -8.08
CA THR A 10 -15.22 6.66 -7.54
C THR A 10 -15.29 6.68 -6.03
N ILE A 11 -15.25 5.51 -5.40
CA ILE A 11 -15.35 5.40 -3.95
C ILE A 11 -14.04 4.94 -3.30
N ALA A 12 -13.09 4.44 -4.07
CA ALA A 12 -11.81 4.02 -3.52
C ALA A 12 -10.76 4.01 -4.61
N VAL A 13 -9.53 4.33 -4.25
CA VAL A 13 -8.40 4.40 -5.18
C VAL A 13 -7.14 3.88 -4.50
N ALA A 14 -6.37 3.07 -5.23
CA ALA A 14 -5.00 2.78 -4.86
C ALA A 14 -4.15 3.05 -6.10
N ALA A 15 -3.09 3.81 -5.94
CA ALA A 15 -2.27 4.21 -7.07
C ALA A 15 -0.81 4.34 -6.64
N GLY A 16 0.07 4.05 -7.58
CA GLY A 16 1.49 4.17 -7.33
C GLY A 16 2.23 4.07 -8.65
N TYR A 17 3.53 3.89 -8.58
CA TYR A 17 4.32 3.70 -9.77
C TYR A 17 5.47 2.74 -9.51
N SER A 18 6.02 2.19 -10.59
CA SER A 18 7.07 1.18 -10.51
C SER A 18 8.30 1.62 -11.29
N TRP A 19 9.46 1.26 -10.75
CA TRP A 19 10.71 1.54 -11.42
C TRP A 19 11.76 0.56 -10.90
N ALA A 20 12.52 -0.03 -11.81
CA ALA A 20 13.64 -0.90 -11.47
C ALA A 20 13.24 -2.06 -10.53
N GLY A 21 12.05 -2.61 -10.73
CA GLY A 21 11.61 -3.75 -9.93
C GLY A 21 11.03 -3.37 -8.58
N ILE A 22 10.85 -2.08 -8.33
CA ILE A 22 10.30 -1.60 -7.06
C ILE A 22 9.06 -0.78 -7.37
N SER A 23 8.01 -0.97 -6.59
CA SER A 23 6.81 -0.14 -6.68
C SER A 23 6.64 0.65 -5.41
N GLU A 24 6.21 1.88 -5.55
CA GLU A 24 5.80 2.69 -4.41
C GLU A 24 4.30 2.87 -4.46
N LEU A 25 3.61 2.56 -3.36
CA LEU A 25 2.19 2.84 -3.26
C LEU A 25 2.05 4.28 -2.75
N LYS A 26 1.68 5.18 -3.66
CA LYS A 26 1.64 6.60 -3.35
C LYS A 26 0.32 7.05 -2.77
N GLN A 27 -0.76 6.39 -3.13
CA GLN A 27 -2.09 6.84 -2.74
C GLN A 27 -2.97 5.65 -2.43
N MET A 28 -3.62 5.70 -1.30
CA MET A 28 -4.65 4.74 -0.91
C MET A 28 -5.77 5.55 -0.29
N TRP A 29 -6.95 5.51 -0.90
CA TRP A 29 -8.07 6.33 -0.46
C TRP A 29 -9.37 5.56 -0.59
N VAL A 30 -10.20 5.67 0.44
CA VAL A 30 -11.55 5.11 0.43
C VAL A 30 -12.50 6.21 0.89
N ASP A 31 -13.58 6.41 0.13
CA ASP A 31 -14.59 7.39 0.49
C ASP A 31 -15.10 7.10 1.90
N GLU A 32 -15.27 8.13 2.69
CA GLU A 32 -15.63 7.98 4.09
C GLU A 32 -16.90 7.14 4.28
N ALA A 33 -17.86 7.32 3.40
CA ALA A 33 -19.13 6.61 3.48
C ALA A 33 -18.99 5.11 3.23
N TYR A 34 -17.86 4.68 2.68
CA TYR A 34 -17.64 3.28 2.32
C TYR A 34 -16.53 2.62 3.14
N ARG A 35 -16.04 3.29 4.16
CA ARG A 35 -14.99 2.71 5.00
C ARG A 35 -15.57 1.59 5.86
N GLY A 36 -14.69 0.67 6.25
CA GLY A 36 -15.12 -0.46 7.08
C GLY A 36 -15.74 -1.59 6.29
N ARG A 37 -15.72 -1.53 4.98
CA ARG A 37 -16.30 -2.57 4.14
C ARG A 37 -15.26 -3.42 3.42
N GLY A 38 -13.99 -3.26 3.76
CA GLY A 38 -12.93 -4.07 3.17
C GLY A 38 -12.39 -3.56 1.85
N TYR A 39 -12.79 -2.39 1.39
CA TYR A 39 -12.33 -1.87 0.10
C TYR A 39 -10.84 -1.57 0.11
N ALA A 40 -10.30 -1.04 1.23
CA ALA A 40 -8.88 -0.75 1.28
C ALA A 40 -8.05 -2.02 1.13
N ARG A 41 -8.46 -3.09 1.81
CA ARG A 41 -7.76 -4.36 1.70
C ARG A 41 -7.89 -4.94 0.29
N GLU A 42 -9.07 -4.83 -0.30
CA GLU A 42 -9.29 -5.32 -1.65
C GLU A 42 -8.39 -4.59 -2.64
N LEU A 43 -8.28 -3.27 -2.52
CA LEU A 43 -7.44 -2.48 -3.40
C LEU A 43 -5.97 -2.77 -3.17
N LEU A 44 -5.56 -2.95 -1.92
CA LEU A 44 -4.19 -3.27 -1.61
C LEU A 44 -3.80 -4.60 -2.22
N ASN A 45 -4.67 -5.60 -2.09
CA ASN A 45 -4.41 -6.91 -2.68
C ASN A 45 -4.35 -6.83 -4.20
N ALA A 46 -5.21 -6.04 -4.82
CA ALA A 46 -5.18 -5.85 -6.27
C ALA A 46 -3.87 -5.18 -6.70
N PHE A 47 -3.41 -4.18 -5.94
CA PHE A 47 -2.15 -3.51 -6.24
C PHE A 47 -0.98 -4.49 -6.15
N ILE A 48 -0.96 -5.32 -5.10
CA ILE A 48 0.09 -6.32 -4.92
C ILE A 48 0.09 -7.32 -6.08
N THR A 49 -1.10 -7.80 -6.46
CA THR A 49 -1.23 -8.77 -7.55
C THR A 49 -0.75 -8.18 -8.87
N GLU A 50 -1.13 -6.95 -9.14
CA GLU A 50 -0.71 -6.29 -10.37
C GLU A 50 0.80 -6.09 -10.39
N ALA A 51 1.37 -5.66 -9.27
CA ALA A 51 2.81 -5.47 -9.17
C ALA A 51 3.55 -6.78 -9.40
N ALA A 52 3.06 -7.86 -8.80
CA ALA A 52 3.68 -9.17 -8.97
C ALA A 52 3.63 -9.61 -10.43
N SER A 53 2.51 -9.36 -11.11
CA SER A 53 2.36 -9.77 -12.51
C SER A 53 3.30 -8.99 -13.43
N ARG A 54 3.77 -7.84 -12.99
CA ARG A 54 4.71 -7.02 -13.77
C ARG A 54 6.16 -7.27 -13.39
N GLY A 55 6.43 -8.26 -12.55
CA GLY A 55 7.78 -8.60 -12.16
C GLY A 55 8.38 -7.70 -11.08
N VAL A 56 7.55 -6.96 -10.39
CA VAL A 56 7.99 -6.13 -9.29
C VAL A 56 8.41 -7.05 -8.14
N ARG A 57 9.53 -6.73 -7.48
CA ARG A 57 10.04 -7.56 -6.41
C ARG A 57 9.79 -6.97 -5.03
N ARG A 58 9.62 -5.68 -4.93
CA ARG A 58 9.37 -5.01 -3.66
C ARG A 58 8.36 -3.91 -3.82
N ILE A 59 7.49 -3.80 -2.84
CA ILE A 59 6.54 -2.69 -2.75
C ILE A 59 6.81 -1.98 -1.45
N TRP A 60 6.86 -0.64 -1.47
CA TRP A 60 6.99 0.10 -0.24
C TRP A 60 5.93 1.19 -0.16
N VAL A 61 5.66 1.60 1.07
CA VAL A 61 4.65 2.63 1.33
C VAL A 61 5.08 3.42 2.55
N ALA A 62 4.79 4.72 2.53
CA ALA A 62 4.96 5.58 3.69
C ALA A 62 3.58 5.81 4.27
N SER A 63 3.41 5.49 5.55
CA SER A 63 2.13 5.62 6.21
C SER A 63 2.32 6.35 7.52
N TYR A 64 1.54 7.41 7.73
CA TYR A 64 1.59 8.09 9.01
C TYR A 64 0.84 7.27 10.05
N ASP A 65 1.20 7.47 11.31
CA ASP A 65 0.60 6.71 12.42
C ASP A 65 -0.93 6.83 12.42
N PHE A 66 -1.48 7.97 11.97
CA PHE A 66 -2.92 8.16 11.94
C PHE A 66 -3.57 7.57 10.69
N GLN A 67 -2.78 7.00 9.77
CA GLN A 67 -3.31 6.39 8.53
C GLN A 67 -3.40 4.87 8.60
N GLY A 68 -3.05 4.27 9.73
CA GLY A 68 -3.22 2.84 9.93
C GLY A 68 -2.17 1.94 9.34
N PRO A 69 -0.91 2.07 9.78
CA PRO A 69 0.13 1.16 9.30
C PRO A 69 -0.19 -0.30 9.54
N ALA A 70 -1.03 -0.59 10.54
CA ALA A 70 -1.39 -1.98 10.86
C ALA A 70 -2.06 -2.71 9.69
N MET A 71 -2.77 -1.99 8.84
CA MET A 71 -3.39 -2.61 7.67
C MET A 71 -2.33 -3.19 6.75
N TYR A 72 -1.24 -2.46 6.57
CA TYR A 72 -0.16 -2.94 5.72
C TYR A 72 0.56 -4.10 6.37
N GLU A 73 0.74 -4.06 7.68
CA GLU A 73 1.38 -5.16 8.39
C GLU A 73 0.56 -6.44 8.27
N ARG A 74 -0.76 -6.33 8.33
CA ARG A 74 -1.62 -7.50 8.16
C ARG A 74 -1.55 -8.05 6.74
N ALA A 75 -1.15 -7.23 5.78
CA ALA A 75 -0.98 -7.68 4.40
C ALA A 75 0.43 -8.20 4.13
N GLY A 76 1.26 -8.29 5.15
CA GLY A 76 2.60 -8.86 5.02
C GLY A 76 3.72 -7.85 4.85
N PHE A 77 3.42 -6.56 5.02
CA PHE A 77 4.47 -5.55 4.98
C PHE A 77 5.21 -5.52 6.31
N THR A 78 6.48 -5.20 6.26
CA THR A 78 7.34 -5.09 7.45
C THR A 78 7.73 -3.64 7.63
N ARG A 79 7.70 -3.17 8.87
CA ARG A 79 8.17 -1.82 9.18
C ARG A 79 9.69 -1.79 9.00
N MET A 80 10.14 -0.83 8.21
CA MET A 80 11.55 -0.70 7.92
C MET A 80 12.17 0.51 8.60
N ALA A 81 11.39 1.54 8.85
CA ALA A 81 11.87 2.76 9.48
C ALA A 81 10.70 3.55 10.05
N GLU A 82 10.98 4.36 11.08
CA GLU A 82 9.99 5.25 11.67
C GLU A 82 10.65 6.59 11.91
N PHE A 83 9.97 7.66 11.51
CA PHE A 83 10.50 9.00 11.64
C PHE A 83 9.54 9.82 12.50
N GLU A 84 9.91 10.02 13.77
CA GLU A 84 9.09 10.80 14.69
C GLU A 84 9.18 12.27 14.32
N GLY A 85 8.08 12.99 14.49
CA GLY A 85 8.08 14.41 14.19
C GLY A 85 7.94 14.75 12.72
N TRP A 86 7.55 13.81 11.90
CA TRP A 86 7.41 13.99 10.45
C TRP A 86 6.00 13.61 10.01
N PRO A 87 4.96 14.45 10.22
CA PRO A 87 5.04 15.80 10.77
C PRO A 87 5.02 15.83 12.29
N GLU A 88 5.20 17.02 12.84
CA GLU A 88 5.26 17.19 14.29
C GLU A 88 4.03 16.59 14.97
N GLY A 89 4.29 15.85 16.05
CA GLY A 89 3.21 15.17 16.77
C GLY A 89 2.80 13.84 16.18
N HIS A 90 3.45 13.41 15.08
CA HIS A 90 3.12 12.17 14.40
C HIS A 90 4.37 11.40 14.03
N THR A 91 4.19 10.14 13.66
CA THR A 91 5.29 9.30 13.19
C THR A 91 5.00 8.86 11.77
N ASN A 92 5.99 8.99 10.91
CA ASN A 92 5.91 8.49 9.54
C ASN A 92 6.57 7.12 9.52
N VAL A 93 5.85 6.09 9.10
CA VAL A 93 6.32 4.71 9.10
C VAL A 93 6.54 4.27 7.67
N ILE A 94 7.73 3.73 7.39
CA ILE A 94 8.04 3.17 6.08
C ILE A 94 7.91 1.66 6.18
N LEU A 95 7.08 1.08 5.31
CA LEU A 95 6.84 -0.35 5.30
C LEU A 95 7.17 -0.91 3.93
N CYS A 96 7.63 -2.15 3.89
CA CYS A 96 8.03 -2.80 2.66
C CYS A 96 7.55 -4.23 2.64
N LYS A 97 7.13 -4.69 1.46
CA LYS A 97 6.75 -6.08 1.25
C LYS A 97 7.60 -6.62 0.11
N THR A 98 8.25 -7.76 0.35
CA THR A 98 9.01 -8.43 -0.68
C THR A 98 8.11 -9.41 -1.41
N LEU A 99 8.18 -9.40 -2.73
CA LEU A 99 7.43 -10.31 -3.59
C LEU A 99 8.39 -11.28 -4.24
N GLY A 100 7.85 -12.26 -4.95
CA GLY A 100 8.68 -13.11 -5.78
C GLY A 100 9.30 -14.28 -5.10
N GLY A 101 9.00 -14.52 -3.88
CA GLY A 101 9.39 -15.75 -3.25
C GLY A 101 10.87 -15.89 -3.00
N PRO A 102 11.33 -17.11 -2.91
CA PRO A 102 12.61 -17.40 -2.33
C PRO A 102 13.80 -16.87 -3.07
N TYR A 103 13.64 -16.57 -4.39
CA TYR A 103 14.74 -16.17 -5.08
C TYR A 103 15.27 -14.89 -4.67
N ALA A 104 14.55 -14.19 -4.19
CA ALA A 104 14.93 -12.95 -3.93
C ALA A 104 16.25 -12.71 -3.36
N PRO A 105 16.95 -13.40 -3.00
CA PRO A 105 18.13 -12.99 -2.39
C PRO A 105 19.10 -12.37 -3.23
N ASN A 106 19.09 -12.46 -3.39
CA ASN A 106 19.87 -11.92 -3.68
C ASN A 106 19.82 -10.97 -4.05
N VAL A 107 19.55 -11.02 -4.10
CA VAL A 107 19.69 -10.34 -4.56
C VAL A 107 19.81 -9.44 -4.06
N SER A 108 19.86 -9.41 -3.67
CA SER A 108 20.08 -8.53 -3.07
C SER A 108 20.38 -7.55 -3.27
#